data_578b0680ea80b3f5c1791ac7a63737e5
#
_entry.id   578b0680ea80b3f5c1791ac7a63737e5
#
_cell.length_a   1.000
_cell.length_b   1.000
_cell.length_c   1.000
_cell.angle_alpha   90.00
_cell.angle_beta   90.00
_cell.angle_gamma   90.00
#
_symmetry.space_group_name_H-M   'P 1'
#
loop_
_entity.id
_entity.type
_entity.pdbx_description
1 polymer ?
#
loop_
_entity_poly.entity_id
_entity_poly.type
_entity_poly.pdbx_seq_one_letter_code
_entity_poly.pdbx_strand_id
1 'polypeptide(L)'
;GRRSAYEYMKTSTAIVHEKVVASSFIPRLYNDESWDALRSIAETTHRILCKVIEHYRETPEYRDVFTFDERLRELVLLPRGYADPLPFARIDVFLNEDDLSCGFCEFNGDGSAGMNENREITNSIDQTETFKLFSQKHPLEACELFDSWVREFIRIFEHSKHFVPGARFAICDYLECGVVDEFKVFSSFFSRYGYECIVCDVRDLKFDGGALYDDNGLPIHAIWRRSVTNDVLDHWDESQDLIEA
;
A
#
# COMPACT_ATOMS: atom_id res chain seq x y z
N GLY A 1 -24.00 -10.57 -17.81
CA GLY A 1 -22.57 -10.34 -17.68
C GLY A 1 -22.26 -8.93 -17.19
N ARG A 2 -21.94 -7.98 -18.08
CA ARG A 2 -21.49 -6.63 -17.68
C ARG A 2 -22.47 -5.89 -16.75
N ARG A 3 -23.78 -6.08 -16.92
CA ARG A 3 -24.80 -5.45 -16.07
C ARG A 3 -24.73 -5.96 -14.62
N SER A 4 -24.57 -7.27 -14.39
CA SER A 4 -24.47 -7.80 -13.02
C SER A 4 -23.19 -7.34 -12.31
N ALA A 5 -22.06 -7.24 -13.01
CA ALA A 5 -20.85 -6.68 -12.48
C ALA A 5 -21.04 -5.19 -12.07
N TYR A 6 -21.67 -4.40 -12.91
CA TYR A 6 -21.95 -2.99 -12.60
C TYR A 6 -22.91 -2.81 -11.42
N GLU A 7 -23.97 -3.65 -11.32
CA GLU A 7 -24.88 -3.58 -10.16
C GLU A 7 -24.17 -3.97 -8.84
N TYR A 8 -23.25 -4.94 -8.87
CA TYR A 8 -22.40 -5.26 -7.73
C TYR A 8 -21.55 -4.06 -7.32
N MET A 9 -20.86 -3.42 -8.28
CA MET A 9 -19.98 -2.29 -7.99
C MET A 9 -20.67 -1.12 -7.30
N LYS A 10 -21.96 -0.88 -7.57
CA LYS A 10 -22.74 0.18 -6.89
C LYS A 10 -22.89 -0.04 -5.38
N THR A 11 -22.73 -1.25 -4.92
CA THR A 11 -22.86 -1.63 -3.50
C THR A 11 -21.51 -1.99 -2.88
N SER A 12 -20.43 -1.90 -3.66
CA SER A 12 -19.08 -2.19 -3.23
C SER A 12 -18.45 -1.01 -2.50
N THR A 13 -17.31 -1.25 -1.88
CA THR A 13 -16.49 -0.23 -1.23
C THR A 13 -15.52 0.47 -2.21
N ALA A 14 -15.52 0.10 -3.50
CA ALA A 14 -14.69 0.74 -4.53
C ALA A 14 -15.35 2.04 -5.04
N ILE A 15 -15.47 3.00 -4.15
CA ILE A 15 -16.02 4.33 -4.41
C ILE A 15 -14.91 5.35 -4.20
N VAL A 16 -14.61 6.13 -5.23
CA VAL A 16 -13.62 7.20 -5.20
C VAL A 16 -14.31 8.51 -5.56
N HIS A 17 -14.19 9.53 -4.71
CA HIS A 17 -14.87 10.82 -4.87
C HIS A 17 -16.39 10.67 -5.17
N GLU A 18 -17.06 9.86 -4.34
CA GLU A 18 -18.51 9.58 -4.45
C GLU A 18 -18.94 8.89 -5.75
N LYS A 19 -18.00 8.37 -6.53
CA LYS A 19 -18.28 7.66 -7.78
C LYS A 19 -17.77 6.24 -7.73
N VAL A 20 -18.57 5.34 -8.28
CA VAL A 20 -18.13 3.96 -8.53
C VAL A 20 -16.95 3.98 -9.50
N VAL A 21 -15.90 3.26 -9.16
CA VAL A 21 -14.72 3.13 -10.01
C VAL A 21 -15.10 2.54 -11.37
N ALA A 22 -14.69 3.22 -12.43
CA ALA A 22 -14.94 2.78 -13.78
C ALA A 22 -14.09 1.56 -14.14
N SER A 23 -14.70 0.54 -14.73
CA SER A 23 -14.01 -0.64 -15.23
C SER A 23 -14.60 -1.13 -16.55
N SER A 24 -13.77 -1.74 -17.36
CA SER A 24 -14.22 -2.48 -18.54
C SER A 24 -14.97 -3.76 -18.19
N PHE A 25 -14.79 -4.28 -16.95
CA PHE A 25 -15.24 -5.59 -16.47
C PHE A 25 -14.73 -6.75 -17.35
N ILE A 26 -13.55 -6.58 -17.92
CA ILE A 26 -12.83 -7.61 -18.68
C ILE A 26 -11.58 -7.94 -17.87
N PRO A 27 -11.46 -9.17 -17.32
CA PRO A 27 -10.28 -9.56 -16.57
C PRO A 27 -9.07 -9.64 -17.49
N ARG A 28 -7.90 -9.26 -17.01
CA ARG A 28 -6.64 -9.65 -17.62
C ARG A 28 -6.28 -11.04 -17.09
N LEU A 29 -6.02 -11.94 -18.01
CA LEU A 29 -5.62 -13.31 -17.70
C LEU A 29 -4.15 -13.49 -18.08
N TYR A 30 -3.38 -14.01 -17.15
CA TYR A 30 -1.96 -14.30 -17.33
C TYR A 30 -1.78 -15.81 -17.25
N ASN A 31 -0.94 -16.36 -18.12
CA ASN A 31 -0.41 -17.71 -18.00
C ASN A 31 0.83 -17.71 -17.08
N ASP A 32 1.34 -18.89 -16.76
CA ASP A 32 2.49 -19.04 -15.88
C ASP A 32 3.73 -18.29 -16.39
N GLU A 33 3.97 -18.28 -17.70
CA GLU A 33 5.10 -17.58 -18.33
C GLU A 33 5.01 -16.06 -18.13
N SER A 34 3.85 -15.47 -18.42
CA SER A 34 3.62 -14.03 -18.22
C SER A 34 3.68 -13.65 -16.73
N TRP A 35 3.17 -14.54 -15.87
CA TRP A 35 3.21 -14.33 -14.42
C TRP A 35 4.64 -14.37 -13.87
N ASP A 36 5.45 -15.33 -14.31
CA ASP A 36 6.87 -15.43 -13.92
C ASP A 36 7.69 -14.26 -14.45
N ALA A 37 7.40 -13.76 -15.65
CA ALA A 37 8.00 -12.54 -16.19
C ALA A 37 7.68 -11.32 -15.31
N LEU A 38 6.41 -11.11 -14.97
CA LEU A 38 5.98 -10.00 -14.08
C LEU A 38 6.63 -10.10 -12.71
N ARG A 39 6.70 -11.29 -12.12
CA ARG A 39 7.38 -11.53 -10.85
C ARG A 39 8.86 -11.16 -10.94
N SER A 40 9.54 -11.63 -11.98
CA SER A 40 10.97 -11.34 -12.20
C SER A 40 11.23 -9.85 -12.37
N ILE A 41 10.36 -9.13 -13.10
CA ILE A 41 10.42 -7.69 -13.26
C ILE A 41 10.26 -7.01 -11.89
N ALA A 42 9.23 -7.36 -11.13
CA ALA A 42 8.96 -6.78 -9.83
C ALA A 42 10.12 -6.99 -8.84
N GLU A 43 10.59 -8.24 -8.69
CA GLU A 43 11.70 -8.58 -7.78
C GLU A 43 13.01 -7.90 -8.16
N THR A 44 13.32 -7.83 -9.47
CA THR A 44 14.54 -7.17 -9.95
C THR A 44 14.48 -5.68 -9.71
N THR A 45 13.35 -5.05 -10.02
CA THR A 45 13.14 -3.63 -9.80
C THR A 45 13.22 -3.29 -8.31
N HIS A 46 12.56 -4.08 -7.47
CA HIS A 46 12.64 -3.91 -6.01
C HIS A 46 14.09 -3.97 -5.51
N ARG A 47 14.90 -4.96 -5.96
CA ARG A 47 16.32 -5.04 -5.59
C ARG A 47 17.12 -3.83 -6.04
N ILE A 48 16.82 -3.27 -7.21
CA ILE A 48 17.47 -2.05 -7.70
C ILE A 48 17.10 -0.85 -6.82
N LEU A 49 15.82 -0.67 -6.54
CA LEU A 49 15.34 0.42 -5.69
C LEU A 49 15.92 0.34 -4.27
N CYS A 50 15.98 -0.85 -3.68
CA CYS A 50 16.64 -1.04 -2.37
C CYS A 50 18.12 -0.62 -2.40
N LYS A 51 18.86 -0.95 -3.47
CA LYS A 51 20.25 -0.50 -3.62
C LYS A 51 20.37 1.02 -3.77
N VAL A 52 19.47 1.65 -4.50
CA VAL A 52 19.42 3.12 -4.62
C VAL A 52 19.20 3.76 -3.26
N ILE A 53 18.23 3.25 -2.48
CA ILE A 53 17.92 3.74 -1.13
C ILE A 53 19.14 3.62 -0.21
N GLU A 54 19.78 2.45 -0.16
CA GLU A 54 20.96 2.25 0.69
C GLU A 54 22.14 3.12 0.24
N HIS A 55 22.39 3.21 -1.06
CA HIS A 55 23.45 4.06 -1.59
C HIS A 55 23.21 5.54 -1.28
N TYR A 56 21.96 6.02 -1.35
CA TYR A 56 21.59 7.38 -0.92
C TYR A 56 21.92 7.62 0.56
N ARG A 57 21.61 6.64 1.41
CA ARG A 57 21.86 6.75 2.86
C ARG A 57 23.35 6.73 3.21
N GLU A 58 24.14 5.93 2.51
CA GLU A 58 25.56 5.70 2.80
C GLU A 58 26.50 6.73 2.16
N THR A 59 26.10 7.34 1.03
CA THR A 59 26.99 8.15 0.19
C THR A 59 26.50 9.59 0.07
N PRO A 60 27.10 10.54 0.82
CA PRO A 60 26.67 11.94 0.79
C PRO A 60 26.69 12.56 -0.62
N GLU A 61 27.71 12.27 -1.42
CA GLU A 61 27.87 12.82 -2.78
C GLU A 61 26.78 12.32 -3.73
N TYR A 62 26.22 11.11 -3.49
CA TYR A 62 25.12 10.58 -4.28
C TYR A 62 23.80 11.30 -4.01
N ARG A 63 23.64 11.89 -2.82
CA ARG A 63 22.42 12.63 -2.43
C ARG A 63 22.18 13.84 -3.31
N ASP A 64 23.24 14.43 -3.86
CA ASP A 64 23.16 15.62 -4.71
C ASP A 64 22.53 15.34 -6.09
N VAL A 65 22.39 14.07 -6.45
CA VAL A 65 21.62 13.65 -7.65
C VAL A 65 20.12 13.91 -7.47
N PHE A 66 19.65 13.98 -6.23
CA PHE A 66 18.24 14.13 -5.88
C PHE A 66 17.95 15.54 -5.40
N THR A 67 16.98 16.21 -6.02
CA THR A 67 16.57 17.58 -5.66
C THR A 67 15.45 17.57 -4.59
N PHE A 68 15.68 16.90 -3.47
CA PHE A 68 14.71 16.85 -2.38
C PHE A 68 14.71 18.14 -1.56
N ASP A 69 13.54 18.49 -1.00
CA ASP A 69 13.42 19.47 0.09
C ASP A 69 14.35 19.07 1.25
N GLU A 70 14.95 20.04 1.93
CA GLU A 70 15.92 19.77 2.99
C GLU A 70 15.29 19.00 4.16
N ARG A 71 14.05 19.32 4.53
CA ARG A 71 13.27 18.58 5.54
C ARG A 71 13.11 17.11 5.17
N LEU A 72 12.81 16.81 3.88
CA LEU A 72 12.73 15.45 3.39
C LEU A 72 14.08 14.73 3.45
N ARG A 73 15.17 15.42 3.12
CA ARG A 73 16.54 14.85 3.23
C ARG A 73 16.83 14.40 4.67
N GLU A 74 16.46 15.19 5.65
CA GLU A 74 16.63 14.84 7.07
C GLU A 74 15.79 13.61 7.44
N LEU A 75 14.50 13.59 7.07
CA LEU A 75 13.59 12.47 7.37
C LEU A 75 14.06 11.15 6.74
N VAL A 76 14.50 11.16 5.49
CA VAL A 76 14.99 9.95 4.79
C VAL A 76 16.22 9.35 5.47
N LEU A 77 17.01 10.16 6.18
CA LEU A 77 18.22 9.73 6.88
C LEU A 77 17.96 9.20 8.30
N LEU A 78 16.76 9.37 8.84
CA LEU A 78 16.40 8.82 10.14
C LEU A 78 16.60 7.28 10.18
N PRO A 79 16.99 6.72 11.33
CA PRO A 79 17.07 5.27 11.49
C PRO A 79 15.70 4.61 11.31
N ARG A 80 15.61 3.63 10.46
CA ARG A 80 14.37 2.90 10.21
C ARG A 80 14.04 1.97 11.36
N GLY A 81 13.91 1.66 12.22
CA GLY A 81 13.56 0.64 13.22
C GLY A 81 13.48 -0.82 12.70
N TYR A 82 13.59 -1.05 11.38
CA TYR A 82 13.49 -2.35 10.70
C TYR A 82 14.49 -2.47 9.54
N ALA A 83 14.68 -3.69 9.01
CA ALA A 83 15.74 -3.98 8.05
C ALA A 83 15.40 -3.66 6.59
N ASP A 84 14.12 -3.76 6.21
CA ASP A 84 13.69 -3.67 4.81
C ASP A 84 13.76 -2.22 4.29
N PRO A 85 14.58 -1.91 3.26
CA PRO A 85 14.73 -0.54 2.75
C PRO A 85 13.47 0.01 2.08
N LEU A 86 12.72 -0.86 1.43
CA LEU A 86 11.47 -0.57 0.73
C LEU A 86 10.48 -1.68 1.05
N PRO A 87 9.75 -1.60 2.17
CA PRO A 87 8.87 -2.69 2.62
C PRO A 87 7.70 -2.94 1.67
N PHE A 88 7.16 -1.88 1.08
CA PHE A 88 6.02 -1.93 0.17
C PHE A 88 6.22 -0.98 -1.01
N ALA A 89 5.83 -1.42 -2.20
CA ALA A 89 5.84 -0.59 -3.40
C ALA A 89 4.84 -1.11 -4.42
N ARG A 90 4.35 -0.20 -5.28
CA ARG A 90 3.65 -0.53 -6.52
C ARG A 90 4.50 -0.09 -7.69
N ILE A 91 4.68 -1.00 -8.64
CA ILE A 91 5.44 -0.74 -9.85
C ILE A 91 4.47 -0.81 -11.03
N ASP A 92 4.29 0.30 -11.73
CA ASP A 92 3.39 0.38 -12.88
C ASP A 92 4.20 0.18 -14.15
N VAL A 93 3.80 -0.82 -14.96
CA VAL A 93 4.53 -1.25 -16.15
C VAL A 93 3.62 -1.41 -17.36
N PHE A 94 4.19 -1.18 -18.54
CA PHE A 94 3.61 -1.57 -19.81
C PHE A 94 4.25 -2.89 -20.23
N LEU A 95 3.49 -3.97 -20.16
CA LEU A 95 3.93 -5.29 -20.60
C LEU A 95 3.47 -5.53 -22.04
N ASN A 96 4.39 -5.89 -22.92
CA ASN A 96 4.07 -6.44 -24.23
C ASN A 96 3.77 -7.94 -24.07
N GLU A 97 2.55 -8.36 -24.39
CA GLU A 97 2.11 -9.76 -24.19
C GLU A 97 2.70 -10.72 -25.25
N ASP A 98 3.25 -10.22 -26.38
CA ASP A 98 3.80 -11.06 -27.45
C ASP A 98 5.23 -11.53 -27.15
N ASP A 99 6.07 -10.66 -26.56
CA ASP A 99 7.49 -10.91 -26.30
C ASP A 99 7.91 -10.72 -24.83
N LEU A 100 6.96 -10.40 -23.97
CA LEU A 100 7.12 -10.11 -22.55
C LEU A 100 8.11 -8.97 -22.24
N SER A 101 8.40 -8.14 -23.22
CA SER A 101 9.17 -6.91 -23.00
C SER A 101 8.39 -5.93 -22.14
N CYS A 102 9.11 -5.14 -21.33
CA CYS A 102 8.53 -4.27 -20.34
C CYS A 102 9.06 -2.85 -20.45
N GLY A 103 8.14 -1.88 -20.43
CA GLY A 103 8.43 -0.47 -20.19
C GLY A 103 7.91 -0.01 -18.84
N PHE A 104 8.71 0.74 -18.09
CA PHE A 104 8.26 1.29 -16.81
C PHE A 104 7.42 2.56 -17.01
N CYS A 105 6.39 2.70 -16.19
CA CYS A 105 5.58 3.92 -16.12
C CYS A 105 5.97 4.73 -14.89
N GLU A 106 5.76 4.15 -13.69
CA GLU A 106 6.08 4.81 -12.43
C GLU A 106 6.38 3.82 -11.30
N PHE A 107 7.00 4.35 -10.23
CA PHE A 107 7.24 3.64 -8.98
C PHE A 107 6.50 4.36 -7.86
N ASN A 108 5.64 3.66 -7.14
CA ASN A 108 4.90 4.19 -6.01
C ASN A 108 5.47 3.60 -4.72
N GLY A 109 6.27 4.39 -4.01
CA GLY A 109 6.93 4.00 -2.76
C GLY A 109 6.21 4.48 -1.49
N ASP A 110 5.29 5.42 -1.62
CA ASP A 110 4.42 5.89 -0.55
C ASP A 110 2.97 6.02 -1.05
N GLY A 111 2.00 6.04 -0.14
CA GLY A 111 0.59 6.27 -0.45
C GLY A 111 -0.03 5.33 -1.51
N SER A 112 0.61 4.20 -1.83
CA SER A 112 0.10 3.27 -2.86
C SER A 112 -1.32 2.82 -2.54
N ALA A 113 -2.25 3.01 -3.49
CA ALA A 113 -3.68 2.68 -3.39
C ALA A 113 -4.12 1.78 -4.55
N GLY A 114 -5.40 1.44 -4.62
CA GLY A 114 -6.00 0.67 -5.71
C GLY A 114 -6.19 -0.81 -5.41
N MET A 115 -5.81 -1.27 -4.22
CA MET A 115 -5.98 -2.68 -3.83
C MET A 115 -7.46 -3.02 -3.60
N ASN A 116 -8.21 -2.10 -3.01
CA ASN A 116 -9.64 -2.28 -2.81
C ASN A 116 -10.41 -2.25 -4.14
N GLU A 117 -10.05 -1.35 -5.03
CA GLU A 117 -10.62 -1.28 -6.38
C GLU A 117 -10.36 -2.58 -7.14
N ASN A 118 -9.12 -3.09 -7.11
CA ASN A 118 -8.78 -4.37 -7.73
C ASN A 118 -9.63 -5.52 -7.18
N ARG A 119 -9.77 -5.61 -5.85
CA ARG A 119 -10.58 -6.64 -5.19
C ARG A 119 -12.04 -6.56 -5.59
N GLU A 120 -12.62 -5.36 -5.52
CA GLU A 120 -14.05 -5.19 -5.82
C GLU A 120 -14.37 -5.37 -7.31
N ILE A 121 -13.47 -4.94 -8.21
CA ILE A 121 -13.60 -5.22 -9.64
C ILE A 121 -13.53 -6.73 -9.89
N THR A 122 -12.60 -7.44 -9.28
CA THR A 122 -12.49 -8.90 -9.37
C THR A 122 -13.77 -9.57 -8.87
N ASN A 123 -14.25 -9.22 -7.68
CA ASN A 123 -15.49 -9.73 -7.12
C ASN A 123 -16.71 -9.44 -8.03
N SER A 124 -16.72 -8.28 -8.70
CA SER A 124 -17.78 -7.91 -9.63
C SER A 124 -17.80 -8.80 -10.88
N ILE A 125 -16.63 -9.17 -11.38
CA ILE A 125 -16.48 -10.09 -12.53
C ILE A 125 -16.97 -11.48 -12.16
N ASP A 126 -16.73 -11.94 -10.93
CA ASP A 126 -17.24 -13.21 -10.40
C ASP A 126 -18.78 -13.29 -10.37
N GLN A 127 -19.48 -12.15 -10.34
CA GLN A 127 -20.95 -12.13 -10.44
C GLN A 127 -21.45 -12.42 -11.86
N THR A 128 -20.56 -12.40 -12.86
CA THR A 128 -20.98 -12.57 -14.26
C THR A 128 -21.13 -14.03 -14.64
N GLU A 129 -22.22 -14.35 -15.34
CA GLU A 129 -22.47 -15.72 -15.84
C GLU A 129 -21.36 -16.19 -16.79
N THR A 130 -20.85 -15.28 -17.62
CA THR A 130 -19.76 -15.59 -18.56
C THR A 130 -18.50 -16.04 -17.82
N PHE A 131 -18.12 -15.35 -16.73
CA PHE A 131 -16.95 -15.73 -15.95
C PHE A 131 -17.16 -17.05 -15.21
N LYS A 132 -18.35 -17.26 -14.63
CA LYS A 132 -18.71 -18.53 -13.96
C LYS A 132 -18.62 -19.72 -14.90
N LEU A 133 -19.08 -19.57 -16.14
CA LEU A 133 -18.97 -20.64 -17.15
C LEU A 133 -17.53 -20.85 -17.63
N PHE A 134 -16.75 -19.79 -17.73
CA PHE A 134 -15.34 -19.88 -18.11
C PHE A 134 -14.50 -20.57 -17.04
N SER A 135 -14.66 -20.18 -15.78
CA SER A 135 -13.90 -20.73 -14.64
C SER A 135 -14.18 -22.21 -14.35
N GLN A 136 -15.36 -22.73 -14.78
CA GLN A 136 -15.63 -24.18 -14.72
C GLN A 136 -14.72 -25.01 -15.62
N LYS A 137 -14.21 -24.41 -16.69
CA LYS A 137 -13.34 -25.10 -17.68
C LYS A 137 -11.86 -24.74 -17.51
N HIS A 138 -11.59 -23.59 -16.93
CA HIS A 138 -10.25 -23.04 -16.76
C HIS A 138 -10.08 -22.63 -15.30
N PRO A 139 -9.30 -23.39 -14.51
CA PRO A 139 -8.93 -22.98 -13.15
C PRO A 139 -8.30 -21.60 -13.19
N LEU A 140 -8.81 -20.69 -12.38
CA LEU A 140 -8.33 -19.30 -12.29
C LEU A 140 -8.05 -18.97 -10.83
N GLU A 141 -6.98 -18.24 -10.61
CA GLU A 141 -6.61 -17.70 -9.32
C GLU A 141 -6.55 -16.18 -9.44
N ALA A 142 -7.14 -15.46 -8.49
CA ALA A 142 -7.03 -14.00 -8.40
C ALA A 142 -5.88 -13.62 -7.49
N CYS A 143 -5.17 -12.55 -7.83
CA CYS A 143 -4.14 -11.97 -6.96
C CYS A 143 -4.77 -11.48 -5.67
N GLU A 144 -4.34 -12.06 -4.56
CA GLU A 144 -4.69 -11.59 -3.23
C GLU A 144 -3.66 -10.52 -2.79
N LEU A 145 -4.14 -9.36 -2.37
CA LEU A 145 -3.29 -8.23 -1.99
C LEU A 145 -3.42 -7.82 -0.52
N PHE A 146 -4.57 -8.02 0.12
CA PHE A 146 -4.82 -7.54 1.48
C PHE A 146 -4.14 -8.41 2.54
N ASP A 147 -4.32 -9.72 2.46
CA ASP A 147 -3.76 -10.65 3.43
C ASP A 147 -2.23 -10.68 3.36
N SER A 148 -1.69 -10.73 2.14
CA SER A 148 -0.24 -10.72 1.91
C SER A 148 0.41 -9.44 2.41
N TRP A 149 -0.20 -8.28 2.17
CA TRP A 149 0.27 -7.00 2.67
C TRP A 149 0.27 -6.93 4.20
N VAL A 150 -0.86 -7.32 4.83
CA VAL A 150 -0.99 -7.29 6.28
C VAL A 150 0.00 -8.25 6.95
N ARG A 151 0.17 -9.46 6.41
CA ARG A 151 1.18 -10.41 6.93
C ARG A 151 2.59 -9.85 6.84
N GLU A 152 2.90 -9.17 5.75
CA GLU A 152 4.23 -8.57 5.58
C GLU A 152 4.45 -7.41 6.55
N PHE A 153 3.46 -6.55 6.77
CA PHE A 153 3.52 -5.49 7.78
C PHE A 153 3.77 -6.09 9.19
N ILE A 154 3.00 -7.11 9.55
CA ILE A 154 3.15 -7.80 10.84
C ILE A 154 4.54 -8.43 10.94
N ARG A 155 5.02 -9.12 9.89
CA ARG A 155 6.37 -9.71 9.86
C ARG A 155 7.45 -8.66 10.12
N ILE A 156 7.37 -7.50 9.45
CA ILE A 156 8.32 -6.40 9.63
C ILE A 156 8.29 -5.90 11.06
N PHE A 157 7.10 -5.68 11.62
CA PHE A 157 6.94 -5.23 13.00
C PHE A 157 7.48 -6.24 14.01
N GLU A 158 7.16 -7.53 13.87
CA GLU A 158 7.60 -8.60 14.77
C GLU A 158 9.13 -8.80 14.76
N HIS A 159 9.81 -8.46 13.65
CA HIS A 159 11.25 -8.49 13.54
C HIS A 159 11.92 -7.15 13.85
N SER A 160 11.15 -6.13 14.17
CA SER A 160 11.68 -4.82 14.55
C SER A 160 12.16 -4.81 16.01
N LYS A 161 13.04 -3.88 16.33
CA LYS A 161 13.46 -3.63 17.72
C LYS A 161 12.35 -3.05 18.61
N HIS A 162 11.23 -2.66 18.01
CA HIS A 162 10.07 -2.06 18.70
C HIS A 162 8.93 -3.05 18.92
N PHE A 163 9.15 -4.33 18.63
CA PHE A 163 8.14 -5.35 18.85
C PHE A 163 7.67 -5.42 20.30
N VAL A 164 6.35 -5.40 20.48
CA VAL A 164 5.67 -5.67 21.76
C VAL A 164 4.47 -6.59 21.53
N PRO A 165 4.24 -7.60 22.38
CA PRO A 165 3.04 -8.43 22.28
C PRO A 165 1.78 -7.60 22.53
N GLY A 166 0.71 -7.88 21.74
CA GLY A 166 -0.55 -7.15 21.87
C GLY A 166 -0.48 -5.71 21.35
N ALA A 167 0.46 -5.45 20.43
CA ALA A 167 0.61 -4.15 19.80
C ALA A 167 -0.69 -3.68 19.13
N ARG A 168 -0.86 -2.36 19.09
CA ARG A 168 -1.94 -1.67 18.41
C ARG A 168 -1.35 -0.84 17.29
N PHE A 169 -1.94 -0.92 16.09
CA PHE A 169 -1.47 -0.26 14.89
C PHE A 169 -2.39 0.88 14.47
N ALA A 170 -1.89 1.75 13.62
CA ALA A 170 -2.69 2.77 12.95
C ALA A 170 -2.38 2.83 11.44
N ILE A 171 -3.42 3.04 10.65
CA ILE A 171 -3.33 3.51 9.27
C ILE A 171 -3.67 4.99 9.32
N CYS A 172 -2.72 5.84 8.97
CA CYS A 172 -2.90 7.28 9.07
C CYS A 172 -2.73 7.99 7.73
N ASP A 173 -3.61 8.95 7.50
CA ASP A 173 -3.64 9.81 6.32
C ASP A 173 -4.27 11.15 6.69
N TYR A 174 -4.24 12.14 5.80
CA TYR A 174 -5.20 13.24 5.81
C TYR A 174 -6.52 12.69 5.26
N LEU A 175 -7.49 12.43 6.13
CA LEU A 175 -8.65 11.59 5.79
C LEU A 175 -9.54 12.18 4.69
N GLU A 176 -9.51 13.50 4.48
CA GLU A 176 -10.18 14.17 3.36
C GLU A 176 -9.58 13.84 2.00
N CYS A 177 -8.30 13.43 1.95
CA CYS A 177 -7.59 13.03 0.73
C CYS A 177 -7.52 11.51 0.55
N GLY A 178 -7.69 10.76 1.64
CA GLY A 178 -7.45 9.31 1.70
C GLY A 178 -8.59 8.45 1.16
N VAL A 179 -8.26 7.23 0.77
CA VAL A 179 -9.23 6.19 0.38
C VAL A 179 -9.66 5.42 1.63
N VAL A 180 -10.46 6.08 2.49
CA VAL A 180 -10.82 5.60 3.84
C VAL A 180 -11.46 4.20 3.84
N ASP A 181 -12.23 3.86 2.82
CA ASP A 181 -12.85 2.53 2.74
C ASP A 181 -11.81 1.42 2.50
N GLU A 182 -10.75 1.68 1.75
CA GLU A 182 -9.61 0.75 1.64
C GLU A 182 -8.94 0.57 3.01
N PHE A 183 -8.73 1.64 3.76
CA PHE A 183 -8.11 1.60 5.09
C PHE A 183 -8.92 0.76 6.08
N LYS A 184 -10.26 0.90 6.07
CA LYS A 184 -11.17 0.08 6.90
C LYS A 184 -11.07 -1.41 6.55
N VAL A 185 -10.94 -1.73 5.26
CA VAL A 185 -10.74 -3.10 4.83
C VAL A 185 -9.43 -3.66 5.39
N PHE A 186 -8.32 -2.93 5.26
CA PHE A 186 -7.04 -3.35 5.85
C PHE A 186 -7.13 -3.52 7.37
N SER A 187 -7.75 -2.58 8.08
CA SER A 187 -8.00 -2.68 9.53
C SER A 187 -8.69 -4.00 9.89
N SER A 188 -9.71 -4.40 9.10
CA SER A 188 -10.40 -5.68 9.32
C SER A 188 -9.51 -6.90 9.09
N PHE A 189 -8.52 -6.81 8.19
CA PHE A 189 -7.55 -7.88 7.98
C PHE A 189 -6.55 -7.99 9.13
N PHE A 190 -6.06 -6.89 9.71
CA PHE A 190 -5.22 -6.92 10.90
C PHE A 190 -5.91 -7.64 12.06
N SER A 191 -7.22 -7.43 12.23
CA SER A 191 -8.01 -8.09 13.28
C SER A 191 -8.02 -9.62 13.15
N ARG A 192 -7.89 -10.20 11.96
CA ARG A 192 -7.78 -11.64 11.73
C ARG A 192 -6.51 -12.24 12.34
N TYR A 193 -5.48 -11.43 12.48
CA TYR A 193 -4.19 -11.79 13.08
C TYR A 193 -4.08 -11.39 14.56
N GLY A 194 -5.20 -10.91 15.16
CA GLY A 194 -5.25 -10.55 16.57
C GLY A 194 -4.68 -9.17 16.90
N TYR A 195 -4.43 -8.33 15.88
CA TYR A 195 -3.99 -6.96 16.07
C TYR A 195 -5.15 -5.98 15.90
N GLU A 196 -5.30 -5.06 16.84
CA GLU A 196 -6.14 -3.89 16.63
C GLU A 196 -5.41 -2.92 15.70
N CYS A 197 -6.10 -2.44 14.67
CA CYS A 197 -5.59 -1.43 13.76
C CYS A 197 -6.65 -0.37 13.54
N ILE A 198 -6.37 0.86 13.95
CA ILE A 198 -7.27 2.00 13.75
C ILE A 198 -6.98 2.72 12.44
N VAL A 199 -7.96 3.47 11.98
CA VAL A 199 -7.81 4.47 10.90
C VAL A 199 -7.94 5.84 11.55
N CYS A 200 -6.95 6.71 11.40
CA CYS A 200 -6.94 8.03 12.03
C CYS A 200 -6.38 9.10 11.10
N ASP A 201 -6.72 10.33 11.38
CA ASP A 201 -6.09 11.49 10.74
C ASP A 201 -4.69 11.71 11.32
N VAL A 202 -3.76 12.18 10.48
CA VAL A 202 -2.40 12.54 10.90
C VAL A 202 -2.42 13.57 12.02
N ARG A 203 -3.36 14.51 11.97
CA ARG A 203 -3.51 15.61 12.94
C ARG A 203 -4.05 15.18 14.31
N ASP A 204 -4.63 13.97 14.40
CA ASP A 204 -5.17 13.41 15.64
C ASP A 204 -4.11 12.63 16.42
N LEU A 205 -2.94 12.40 15.83
CA LEU A 205 -1.82 11.74 16.49
C LEU A 205 -1.20 12.66 17.56
N LYS A 206 -0.74 12.06 18.68
CA LYS A 206 -0.04 12.74 19.74
C LYS A 206 1.22 11.99 20.13
N PHE A 207 2.37 12.63 20.01
CA PHE A 207 3.65 12.09 20.45
C PHE A 207 4.06 12.69 21.78
N ASP A 208 4.20 11.86 22.82
CA ASP A 208 4.61 12.28 24.15
C ASP A 208 5.45 11.21 24.84
N GLY A 209 6.50 11.62 25.50
CA GLY A 209 7.35 10.74 26.30
C GLY A 209 8.01 9.59 25.51
N GLY A 210 8.19 9.74 24.18
CA GLY A 210 8.76 8.71 23.31
C GLY A 210 7.77 7.62 22.88
N ALA A 211 6.47 7.89 23.01
CA ALA A 211 5.39 7.02 22.56
C ALA A 211 4.34 7.82 21.78
N LEU A 212 3.69 7.14 20.83
CA LEU A 212 2.64 7.71 20.01
C LEU A 212 1.26 7.26 20.52
N TYR A 213 0.31 8.17 20.48
CA TYR A 213 -1.06 7.95 20.96
C TYR A 213 -2.08 8.44 19.93
N ASP A 214 -3.28 7.87 19.98
CA ASP A 214 -4.44 8.41 19.27
C ASP A 214 -5.12 9.54 20.06
N ASP A 215 -6.20 10.09 19.50
CA ASP A 215 -7.02 11.15 20.11
C ASP A 215 -7.70 10.75 21.43
N ASN A 216 -7.82 9.44 21.71
CA ASN A 216 -8.36 8.90 22.96
C ASN A 216 -7.25 8.60 24.00
N GLY A 217 -6.00 8.91 23.67
CA GLY A 217 -4.85 8.64 24.55
C GLY A 217 -4.45 7.17 24.62
N LEU A 218 -4.86 6.33 23.65
CA LEU A 218 -4.45 4.95 23.56
C LEU A 218 -3.15 4.81 22.74
N PRO A 219 -2.18 3.96 23.18
CA PRO A 219 -0.90 3.87 22.51
C PRO A 219 -0.99 3.24 21.12
N ILE A 220 -0.15 3.72 20.21
CA ILE A 220 0.08 3.20 18.87
C ILE A 220 1.54 2.71 18.80
N HIS A 221 1.75 1.48 18.36
CA HIS A 221 3.07 0.84 18.37
C HIS A 221 3.72 0.75 16.99
N ALA A 222 2.92 0.84 15.94
CA ALA A 222 3.39 0.98 14.56
C ALA A 222 2.35 1.68 13.70
N ILE A 223 2.84 2.41 12.70
CA ILE A 223 2.01 3.15 11.76
C ILE A 223 2.23 2.62 10.35
N TRP A 224 1.15 2.45 9.61
CA TRP A 224 1.19 2.49 8.17
C TRP A 224 0.78 3.88 7.70
N ARG A 225 1.79 4.69 7.38
CA ARG A 225 1.58 6.02 6.82
C ARG A 225 1.06 5.92 5.39
N ARG A 226 -0.13 6.44 5.16
CA ARG A 226 -0.77 6.53 3.85
C ARG A 226 -0.69 7.93 3.27
N SER A 227 -0.58 8.96 4.12
CA SER A 227 -0.31 10.33 3.70
C SER A 227 0.94 10.39 2.84
N VAL A 228 0.83 10.94 1.63
CA VAL A 228 1.98 11.04 0.74
C VAL A 228 2.98 12.07 1.27
N THR A 229 4.23 11.90 0.90
CA THR A 229 5.33 12.72 1.43
C THR A 229 5.10 14.22 1.17
N ASN A 230 4.56 14.60 0.01
CA ASN A 230 4.28 16.00 -0.28
C ASN A 230 3.22 16.58 0.66
N ASP A 231 2.16 15.82 0.98
CA ASP A 231 1.14 16.30 1.91
C ASP A 231 1.73 16.55 3.31
N VAL A 232 2.63 15.67 3.77
CA VAL A 232 3.35 15.87 5.06
C VAL A 232 4.22 17.14 5.01
N LEU A 233 4.88 17.42 3.88
CA LEU A 233 5.71 18.63 3.73
C LEU A 233 4.85 19.90 3.64
N ASP A 234 3.70 19.83 2.98
CA ASP A 234 2.77 20.96 2.81
C ASP A 234 2.04 21.27 4.12
N HIS A 235 1.75 20.25 4.94
CA HIS A 235 1.13 20.35 6.26
C HIS A 235 2.13 20.13 7.40
N TRP A 236 3.35 20.63 7.24
CA TRP A 236 4.48 20.36 8.13
C TRP A 236 4.18 20.64 9.61
N ASP A 237 3.57 21.76 9.91
CA ASP A 237 3.25 22.18 11.29
C ASP A 237 2.16 21.29 11.92
N GLU A 238 1.28 20.72 11.12
CA GLU A 238 0.21 19.82 11.56
C GLU A 238 0.69 18.38 11.73
N SER A 239 1.85 18.05 11.15
CA SER A 239 2.44 16.70 11.11
C SER A 239 3.53 16.47 12.17
N GLN A 240 3.77 17.42 13.08
CA GLN A 240 4.91 17.35 14.00
C GLN A 240 4.90 16.11 14.88
N ASP A 241 3.75 15.72 15.42
CA ASP A 241 3.61 14.52 16.24
C ASP A 241 3.94 13.22 15.43
N LEU A 242 3.59 13.15 14.13
CA LEU A 242 3.97 12.06 13.24
C LEU A 242 5.48 12.07 12.94
N ILE A 243 6.07 13.25 12.74
CA ILE A 243 7.49 13.41 12.38
C ILE A 243 8.40 13.07 13.55
N GLU A 244 8.02 13.42 14.76
CA GLU A 244 8.77 13.14 15.98
C GLU A 244 8.70 11.67 16.39
N ALA A 245 7.59 10.97 16.08
CA ALA A 245 7.37 9.55 16.36
C ALA A 245 8.22 8.63 15.48
#